data_e093c0adbbb2e85633d3bdc850387594
#
_entry.id   e093c0adbbb2e85633d3bdc850387594
#
_cell.length_a   1.000
_cell.length_b   1.000
_cell.length_c   1.000
_cell.angle_alpha   90.00
_cell.angle_beta   90.00
_cell.angle_gamma   90.00
#
_symmetry.space_group_name_H-M   'P 1'
#
loop_
_entity.id
_entity.type
_entity.pdbx_description
1 polymer ?
#
loop_
_entity_poly.entity_id
_entity_poly.type
_entity_poly.pdbx_seq_one_letter_code
_entity_poly.pdbx_strand_id
1 'polypeptide(L)'
;MTIKVAINGYGRIGRNILRAHYEDGKRHDIQIVAINDLGKPETNAHLTRHDTAHGPFPGHVSVDGDSMIVSADRSGKGGDRIKVYALRNPAELPWKDLGVDIVLECTGLFTTKEKAAAHLHGGAKKVIISAPGGKDVDATIVYGVNHGVLKASDTVISNASCTTNCLAPLAKVLNDKVGIVSGLMTT
;
A
#
# COMPACT_ATOMS: atom_id res chain seq x y z
N MET A 1 6.73 -4.61 18.61
CA MET A 1 5.95 -5.62 17.85
C MET A 1 5.92 -5.13 16.42
N THR A 2 6.36 -5.94 15.45
CA THR A 2 6.43 -5.52 14.04
C THR A 2 5.07 -5.73 13.37
N ILE A 3 4.55 -4.73 12.67
CA ILE A 3 3.31 -4.80 11.91
C ILE A 3 3.58 -5.50 10.58
N LYS A 4 2.90 -6.61 10.34
CA LYS A 4 3.02 -7.35 9.08
C LYS A 4 2.04 -6.83 8.04
N VAL A 5 2.59 -6.45 6.89
CA VAL A 5 1.84 -5.83 5.79
C VAL A 5 1.89 -6.72 4.55
N ALA A 6 0.76 -6.86 3.86
CA ALA A 6 0.70 -7.45 2.52
C ALA A 6 0.21 -6.42 1.51
N ILE A 7 0.63 -6.56 0.25
CA ILE A 7 0.22 -5.69 -0.85
C ILE A 7 -0.58 -6.52 -1.85
N ASN A 8 -1.83 -6.16 -2.10
CA ASN A 8 -2.66 -6.73 -3.15
C ASN A 8 -2.70 -5.79 -4.36
N GLY A 9 -2.17 -6.24 -5.49
CA GLY A 9 -1.93 -5.43 -6.68
C GLY A 9 -0.54 -4.76 -6.67
N TYR A 10 0.35 -5.26 -7.53
CA TYR A 10 1.74 -4.80 -7.61
C TYR A 10 1.99 -3.96 -8.86
N GLY A 11 0.99 -3.15 -9.24
CA GLY A 11 1.09 -2.12 -10.27
C GLY A 11 1.92 -0.92 -9.79
N ARG A 12 1.69 0.25 -10.40
CA ARG A 12 2.43 1.48 -10.04
C ARG A 12 2.38 1.80 -8.54
N ILE A 13 1.21 1.70 -7.92
CA ILE A 13 1.02 2.10 -6.52
C ILE A 13 1.65 1.09 -5.58
N GLY A 14 1.24 -0.18 -5.64
CA GLY A 14 1.77 -1.21 -4.73
C GLY A 14 3.28 -1.36 -4.82
N ARG A 15 3.84 -1.33 -6.02
CA ARG A 15 5.29 -1.39 -6.26
C ARG A 15 6.03 -0.20 -5.65
N ASN A 16 5.51 1.02 -5.81
CA ASN A 16 6.18 2.20 -5.28
C ASN A 16 6.04 2.33 -3.77
N ILE A 17 4.99 1.76 -3.16
CA ILE A 17 4.91 1.64 -1.69
C ILE A 17 6.05 0.75 -1.17
N LEU A 18 6.28 -0.41 -1.80
CA LEU A 18 7.39 -1.27 -1.43
C LEU A 18 8.72 -0.54 -1.61
N ARG A 19 8.95 0.10 -2.76
CA ARG A 19 10.18 0.85 -3.02
C ARG A 19 10.42 1.92 -1.96
N ALA A 20 9.42 2.77 -1.68
CA ALA A 20 9.52 3.82 -0.67
C ALA A 20 9.89 3.28 0.71
N HIS A 21 9.33 2.13 1.11
CA HIS A 21 9.64 1.49 2.39
C HIS A 21 11.14 1.18 2.55
N TYR A 22 11.81 0.75 1.46
CA TYR A 22 13.24 0.43 1.49
C TYR A 22 14.11 1.65 1.18
N GLU A 23 13.66 2.57 0.31
CA GLU A 23 14.40 3.78 -0.07
C GLU A 23 14.54 4.75 1.12
N ASP A 24 13.51 4.84 1.97
CA ASP A 24 13.50 5.67 3.19
C ASP A 24 14.21 5.01 4.39
N GLY A 25 15.02 3.97 4.14
CA GLY A 25 15.82 3.32 5.18
C GLY A 25 15.07 2.26 5.99
N LYS A 26 14.02 1.69 5.44
CA LYS A 26 13.24 0.56 5.99
C LYS A 26 12.83 0.77 7.46
N ARG A 27 11.59 1.06 7.68
CA ARG A 27 11.02 1.20 9.02
C ARG A 27 10.94 -0.15 9.71
N HIS A 28 11.62 -0.31 10.84
CA HIS A 28 11.67 -1.56 11.60
C HIS A 28 10.35 -1.95 12.28
N ASP A 29 9.40 -1.04 12.39
CA ASP A 29 8.04 -1.27 12.92
C ASP A 29 7.08 -1.88 11.89
N ILE A 30 7.46 -1.90 10.60
CA ILE A 30 6.68 -2.47 9.49
C ILE A 30 7.50 -3.51 8.74
N GLN A 31 6.88 -4.63 8.41
CA GLN A 31 7.45 -5.68 7.56
C GLN A 31 6.49 -6.03 6.43
N ILE A 32 6.91 -5.88 5.19
CA ILE A 32 6.15 -6.37 4.03
C ILE A 32 6.46 -7.86 3.87
N VAL A 33 5.44 -8.71 4.08
CA VAL A 33 5.61 -10.17 4.11
C VAL A 33 5.13 -10.85 2.84
N ALA A 34 4.21 -10.22 2.10
CA ALA A 34 3.64 -10.80 0.88
C ALA A 34 3.18 -9.75 -0.12
N ILE A 35 3.17 -10.17 -1.37
CA ILE A 35 2.59 -9.46 -2.51
C ILE A 35 1.65 -10.43 -3.21
N ASN A 36 0.49 -9.96 -3.66
CA ASN A 36 -0.36 -10.68 -4.60
C ASN A 36 -0.47 -9.88 -5.88
N ASP A 37 -0.04 -10.48 -7.00
CA ASP A 37 -0.14 -9.91 -8.33
C ASP A 37 -0.17 -11.03 -9.37
N LEU A 38 -0.93 -10.86 -10.45
CA LEU A 38 -1.07 -11.90 -11.49
C LEU A 38 0.17 -12.05 -12.38
N GLY A 39 1.13 -11.13 -12.26
CA GLY A 39 2.43 -11.21 -12.91
C GLY A 39 3.36 -12.23 -12.26
N LYS A 40 4.35 -12.70 -13.02
CA LYS A 40 5.37 -13.61 -12.49
C LYS A 40 6.32 -12.89 -11.53
N PRO A 41 6.91 -13.59 -10.53
CA PRO A 41 7.88 -13.00 -9.60
C PRO A 41 9.04 -12.28 -10.30
N GLU A 42 9.53 -12.81 -11.43
CA GLU A 42 10.62 -12.22 -12.21
C GLU A 42 10.22 -10.87 -12.81
N THR A 43 8.98 -10.77 -13.31
CA THR A 43 8.41 -9.51 -13.82
C THR A 43 8.28 -8.49 -12.71
N ASN A 44 7.75 -8.90 -11.56
CA ASN A 44 7.60 -8.03 -10.40
C ASN A 44 8.96 -7.54 -9.89
N ALA A 45 9.96 -8.42 -9.82
CA ALA A 45 11.33 -8.07 -9.46
C ALA A 45 11.97 -7.10 -10.47
N HIS A 46 11.79 -7.33 -11.78
CA HIS A 46 12.28 -6.43 -12.82
C HIS A 46 11.66 -5.03 -12.68
N LEU A 47 10.35 -4.95 -12.54
CA LEU A 47 9.64 -3.69 -12.37
C LEU A 47 9.99 -2.98 -11.05
N THR A 48 10.35 -3.71 -10.01
CA THR A 48 10.85 -3.12 -8.76
C THR A 48 12.22 -2.49 -8.96
N ARG A 49 13.12 -3.15 -9.70
CA ARG A 49 14.47 -2.63 -9.99
C ARG A 49 14.46 -1.41 -10.90
N HIS A 50 13.48 -1.33 -11.81
CA HIS A 50 13.46 -0.33 -12.88
C HIS A 50 12.11 0.38 -12.91
N ASP A 51 12.11 1.66 -12.62
CA ASP A 51 10.93 2.52 -12.73
C ASP A 51 11.24 3.73 -13.60
N THR A 52 10.35 4.04 -14.55
CA THR A 52 10.58 5.13 -15.51
C THR A 52 10.59 6.51 -14.84
N ALA A 53 9.74 6.70 -13.83
CA ALA A 53 9.60 7.99 -13.16
C ALA A 53 10.58 8.14 -11.98
N HIS A 54 10.79 7.07 -11.20
CA HIS A 54 11.62 7.08 -9.99
C HIS A 54 13.05 6.57 -10.22
N GLY A 55 13.35 6.09 -11.43
CA GLY A 55 14.68 5.58 -11.78
C GLY A 55 14.98 4.19 -11.17
N PRO A 56 16.25 3.78 -11.21
CA PRO A 56 16.69 2.51 -10.64
C PRO A 56 16.45 2.43 -9.14
N PHE A 57 16.06 1.22 -8.66
CA PHE A 57 15.96 0.98 -7.23
C PHE A 57 17.36 1.00 -6.58
N PRO A 58 17.58 1.73 -5.50
CA PRO A 58 18.91 1.88 -4.90
C PRO A 58 19.40 0.65 -4.16
N GLY A 59 18.50 -0.28 -3.82
CA GLY A 59 18.81 -1.53 -3.12
C GLY A 59 19.03 -2.71 -4.04
N HIS A 60 18.81 -3.91 -3.52
CA HIS A 60 18.90 -5.19 -4.24
C HIS A 60 17.56 -5.90 -4.31
N VAL A 61 17.23 -6.48 -5.46
CA VAL A 61 16.05 -7.32 -5.65
C VAL A 61 16.45 -8.57 -6.43
N SER A 62 16.19 -9.74 -5.86
CA SER A 62 16.34 -11.04 -6.53
C SER A 62 15.09 -11.89 -6.38
N VAL A 63 15.00 -12.98 -7.11
CA VAL A 63 13.90 -13.94 -7.03
C VAL A 63 14.46 -15.27 -6.56
N ASP A 64 13.73 -15.90 -5.65
CA ASP A 64 14.01 -17.25 -5.16
C ASP A 64 12.69 -18.03 -5.11
N GLY A 65 12.47 -18.86 -6.12
CA GLY A 65 11.21 -19.58 -6.33
C GLY A 65 10.03 -18.63 -6.46
N ASP A 66 9.05 -18.74 -5.59
CA ASP A 66 7.84 -17.93 -5.54
C ASP A 66 7.97 -16.70 -4.61
N SER A 67 9.17 -16.26 -4.35
CA SER A 67 9.45 -15.16 -3.44
C SER A 67 10.40 -14.15 -4.07
N MET A 68 10.22 -12.89 -3.72
CA MET A 68 11.19 -11.82 -3.95
C MET A 68 12.03 -11.63 -2.70
N ILE A 69 13.35 -11.47 -2.88
CA ILE A 69 14.26 -11.05 -1.82
C ILE A 69 14.59 -9.59 -2.06
N VAL A 70 14.23 -8.73 -1.13
CA VAL A 70 14.40 -7.28 -1.26
C VAL A 70 15.25 -6.75 -0.11
N SER A 71 16.28 -5.99 -0.45
CA SER A 71 17.19 -5.37 0.53
C SER A 71 17.41 -3.90 0.20
N ALA A 72 17.48 -3.05 1.21
CA ALA A 72 17.97 -1.68 1.05
C ALA A 72 19.47 -1.65 0.73
N ASP A 73 20.22 -2.66 1.18
CA ASP A 73 21.64 -2.81 0.85
C ASP A 73 21.83 -3.41 -0.55
N ARG A 74 22.63 -2.75 -1.38
CA ARG A 74 22.99 -3.20 -2.73
C ARG A 74 23.67 -4.57 -2.77
N SER A 75 24.34 -4.97 -1.71
CA SER A 75 24.95 -6.31 -1.61
C SER A 75 23.92 -7.43 -1.48
N GLY A 76 22.65 -7.10 -1.21
CA GLY A 76 21.58 -8.06 -0.94
C GLY A 76 21.64 -8.71 0.44
N LYS A 77 22.60 -8.34 1.28
CA LYS A 77 22.68 -8.86 2.66
C LYS A 77 21.48 -8.39 3.49
N GLY A 78 20.95 -9.29 4.31
CA GLY A 78 19.83 -8.96 5.20
C GLY A 78 18.53 -8.67 4.47
N GLY A 79 18.36 -9.17 3.24
CA GLY A 79 17.15 -8.99 2.45
C GLY A 79 15.94 -9.70 3.07
N ASP A 80 14.78 -9.04 3.01
CA ASP A 80 13.52 -9.65 3.41
C ASP A 80 12.98 -10.56 2.33
N ARG A 81 12.48 -11.71 2.77
CA ARG A 81 11.79 -12.66 1.89
C ARG A 81 10.30 -12.28 1.82
N ILE A 82 9.86 -11.88 0.64
CA ILE A 82 8.49 -11.45 0.37
C ILE A 82 7.84 -12.50 -0.52
N LYS A 83 6.82 -13.18 0.00
CA LYS A 83 6.09 -14.20 -0.75
C LYS A 83 5.26 -13.57 -1.87
N VAL A 84 5.28 -14.16 -3.06
CA VAL A 84 4.49 -13.67 -4.20
C VAL A 84 3.38 -14.67 -4.51
N TYR A 85 2.14 -14.19 -4.44
CA TYR A 85 0.94 -14.93 -4.80
C TYR A 85 0.38 -14.42 -6.14
N ALA A 86 -0.42 -15.23 -6.81
CA ALA A 86 -1.07 -14.89 -8.08
C ALA A 86 -2.55 -15.32 -8.07
N LEU A 87 -3.29 -14.92 -7.03
CA LEU A 87 -4.69 -15.26 -6.84
C LEU A 87 -5.60 -14.09 -7.22
N ARG A 88 -6.68 -14.40 -7.95
CA ARG A 88 -7.67 -13.38 -8.37
C ARG A 88 -8.65 -13.03 -7.26
N ASN A 89 -8.98 -13.99 -6.42
CA ASN A 89 -9.95 -13.83 -5.34
C ASN A 89 -9.23 -13.49 -4.03
N PRO A 90 -9.42 -12.29 -3.46
CA PRO A 90 -8.75 -11.90 -2.23
C PRO A 90 -9.09 -12.77 -1.01
N ALA A 91 -10.26 -13.42 -1.00
CA ALA A 91 -10.66 -14.28 0.11
C ALA A 91 -9.85 -15.59 0.20
N GLU A 92 -9.17 -15.98 -0.88
CA GLU A 92 -8.33 -17.18 -0.94
C GLU A 92 -6.88 -16.92 -0.52
N LEU A 93 -6.53 -15.65 -0.29
CA LEU A 93 -5.17 -15.27 0.10
C LEU A 93 -4.91 -15.65 1.56
N PRO A 94 -3.80 -16.33 1.88
CA PRO A 94 -3.56 -16.94 3.20
C PRO A 94 -3.02 -15.91 4.21
N TRP A 95 -3.70 -14.79 4.37
CA TRP A 95 -3.27 -13.72 5.26
C TRP A 95 -3.17 -14.14 6.72
N LYS A 96 -4.06 -15.06 7.14
CA LYS A 96 -4.04 -15.63 8.49
C LYS A 96 -2.76 -16.40 8.76
N ASP A 97 -2.33 -17.25 7.83
CA ASP A 97 -1.16 -18.11 8.00
C ASP A 97 0.14 -17.29 8.03
N LEU A 98 0.17 -16.18 7.32
CA LEU A 98 1.27 -15.22 7.33
C LEU A 98 1.23 -14.26 8.52
N GLY A 99 0.12 -14.22 9.25
CA GLY A 99 -0.11 -13.30 10.36
C GLY A 99 -0.17 -11.84 9.90
N VAL A 100 -0.80 -11.58 8.74
CA VAL A 100 -0.91 -10.23 8.17
C VAL A 100 -1.81 -9.37 9.04
N ASP A 101 -1.30 -8.23 9.48
CA ASP A 101 -2.07 -7.24 10.22
C ASP A 101 -2.82 -6.30 9.27
N ILE A 102 -2.16 -5.83 8.22
CA ILE A 102 -2.72 -4.84 7.29
C ILE A 102 -2.52 -5.29 5.84
N VAL A 103 -3.57 -5.25 5.04
CA VAL A 103 -3.48 -5.37 3.59
C VAL A 103 -3.58 -3.98 2.97
N LEU A 104 -2.64 -3.66 2.08
CA LEU A 104 -2.72 -2.52 1.18
C LEU A 104 -3.38 -2.97 -0.12
N GLU A 105 -4.61 -2.54 -0.33
CA GLU A 105 -5.37 -2.86 -1.53
C GLU A 105 -5.05 -1.86 -2.64
N CYS A 106 -4.23 -2.28 -3.59
CA CYS A 106 -3.65 -1.43 -4.64
C CYS A 106 -4.07 -1.83 -6.06
N THR A 107 -5.07 -2.72 -6.21
CA THR A 107 -5.54 -3.16 -7.54
C THR A 107 -6.43 -2.15 -8.23
N GLY A 108 -7.12 -1.29 -7.46
CA GLY A 108 -8.18 -0.42 -7.97
C GLY A 108 -9.51 -1.14 -8.26
N LEU A 109 -9.61 -2.44 -7.97
CA LEU A 109 -10.79 -3.27 -8.25
C LEU A 109 -11.70 -3.44 -7.02
N PHE A 110 -11.12 -3.49 -5.83
CA PHE A 110 -11.80 -3.76 -4.55
C PHE A 110 -11.90 -2.48 -3.72
N THR A 111 -12.63 -1.48 -4.24
CA THR A 111 -12.69 -0.13 -3.68
C THR A 111 -13.89 0.12 -2.75
N THR A 112 -14.87 -0.77 -2.68
CA THR A 112 -15.97 -0.69 -1.72
C THR A 112 -15.64 -1.48 -0.46
N LYS A 113 -16.28 -1.15 0.66
CA LYS A 113 -16.09 -1.89 1.92
C LYS A 113 -16.39 -3.37 1.75
N GLU A 114 -17.50 -3.70 1.10
CA GLU A 114 -17.92 -5.08 0.83
C GLU A 114 -16.83 -5.86 0.08
N LYS A 115 -16.31 -5.31 -1.02
CA LYS A 115 -15.28 -5.97 -1.82
C LYS A 115 -13.95 -6.09 -1.08
N ALA A 116 -13.51 -5.03 -0.41
CA ALA A 116 -12.26 -5.01 0.32
C ALA A 116 -12.30 -5.92 1.57
N ALA A 117 -13.48 -6.12 2.17
CA ALA A 117 -13.67 -7.03 3.30
C ALA A 117 -13.33 -8.50 2.98
N ALA A 118 -13.22 -8.87 1.70
CA ALA A 118 -12.72 -10.19 1.31
C ALA A 118 -11.33 -10.50 1.88
N HIS A 119 -10.47 -9.48 2.05
CA HIS A 119 -9.17 -9.65 2.72
C HIS A 119 -9.30 -9.95 4.22
N LEU A 120 -10.33 -9.43 4.88
CA LEU A 120 -10.60 -9.73 6.29
C LEU A 120 -11.02 -11.20 6.44
N HIS A 121 -11.78 -11.76 5.48
CA HIS A 121 -12.11 -13.18 5.43
C HIS A 121 -10.85 -14.04 5.24
N GLY A 122 -9.87 -13.57 4.48
CA GLY A 122 -8.54 -14.20 4.36
C GLY A 122 -7.69 -14.13 5.64
N GLY A 123 -8.15 -13.38 6.65
CA GLY A 123 -7.52 -13.28 7.97
C GLY A 123 -6.70 -12.03 8.24
N ALA A 124 -6.71 -11.05 7.35
CA ALA A 124 -6.15 -9.73 7.64
C ALA A 124 -6.97 -9.00 8.72
N LYS A 125 -6.33 -8.17 9.54
CA LYS A 125 -7.04 -7.43 10.60
C LYS A 125 -7.61 -6.11 10.07
N LYS A 126 -6.94 -5.47 9.10
CA LYS A 126 -7.34 -4.20 8.50
C LYS A 126 -6.99 -4.19 7.00
N VAL A 127 -7.74 -3.37 6.26
CA VAL A 127 -7.49 -3.11 4.83
C VAL A 127 -7.40 -1.62 4.60
N ILE A 128 -6.36 -1.18 3.89
CA ILE A 128 -6.21 0.19 3.43
C ILE A 128 -6.30 0.20 1.90
N ILE A 129 -7.34 0.83 1.38
CA ILE A 129 -7.58 0.99 -0.05
C ILE A 129 -6.77 2.19 -0.56
N SER A 130 -5.90 2.01 -1.54
CA SER A 130 -5.05 3.05 -2.13
C SER A 130 -5.76 3.92 -3.18
N ALA A 131 -7.07 3.96 -3.14
CA ALA A 131 -7.94 4.66 -4.08
C ALA A 131 -9.15 5.23 -3.34
N PRO A 132 -9.96 6.11 -3.97
CA PRO A 132 -11.22 6.54 -3.39
C PRO A 132 -12.07 5.33 -3.00
N GLY A 133 -12.44 5.25 -1.74
CA GLY A 133 -13.34 4.21 -1.23
C GLY A 133 -14.79 4.52 -1.55
N GLY A 134 -15.64 3.48 -1.50
CA GLY A 134 -17.09 3.67 -1.51
C GLY A 134 -17.56 4.48 -0.29
N LYS A 135 -18.83 4.91 -0.31
CA LYS A 135 -19.43 5.65 0.82
C LYS A 135 -19.55 4.82 2.10
N ASP A 136 -19.36 3.52 1.97
CA ASP A 136 -19.52 2.49 3.01
C ASP A 136 -18.22 2.17 3.76
N VAL A 137 -17.06 2.70 3.34
CA VAL A 137 -15.80 2.51 4.08
C VAL A 137 -15.85 3.19 5.45
N ASP A 138 -15.12 2.63 6.42
CA ASP A 138 -15.15 3.12 7.80
C ASP A 138 -14.61 4.55 7.94
N ALA A 139 -13.56 4.87 7.16
CA ALA A 139 -13.00 6.21 7.10
C ALA A 139 -12.30 6.46 5.76
N THR A 140 -12.31 7.71 5.31
CA THR A 140 -11.47 8.21 4.21
C THR A 140 -10.47 9.19 4.77
N ILE A 141 -9.19 8.89 4.63
CA ILE A 141 -8.10 9.57 5.32
C ILE A 141 -7.13 10.20 4.33
N VAL A 142 -6.78 11.45 4.62
CA VAL A 142 -5.57 12.11 4.09
C VAL A 142 -4.63 12.36 5.27
N TYR A 143 -3.47 11.71 5.25
CA TYR A 143 -2.50 11.85 6.34
C TYR A 143 -2.04 13.30 6.50
N GLY A 144 -1.95 13.76 7.73
CA GLY A 144 -1.63 15.16 8.05
C GLY A 144 -2.86 16.09 8.04
N VAL A 145 -3.98 15.69 7.42
CA VAL A 145 -5.20 16.50 7.33
C VAL A 145 -6.25 16.04 8.35
N ASN A 146 -6.68 14.78 8.25
CA ASN A 146 -7.76 14.25 9.07
C ASN A 146 -7.47 12.87 9.70
N HIS A 147 -6.19 12.43 9.75
CA HIS A 147 -5.85 11.11 10.29
C HIS A 147 -6.25 10.92 11.76
N GLY A 148 -6.46 12.00 12.50
CA GLY A 148 -6.92 11.94 13.89
C GLY A 148 -8.36 11.44 14.08
N VAL A 149 -9.15 11.32 13.00
CA VAL A 149 -10.52 10.77 13.09
C VAL A 149 -10.55 9.22 13.09
N LEU A 150 -9.41 8.56 12.80
CA LEU A 150 -9.31 7.09 12.80
C LEU A 150 -9.64 6.51 14.17
N LYS A 151 -10.42 5.43 14.15
CA LYS A 151 -10.80 4.67 15.33
C LYS A 151 -10.17 3.28 15.30
N ALA A 152 -9.92 2.71 16.45
CA ALA A 152 -9.40 1.34 16.56
C ALA A 152 -10.36 0.30 15.90
N SER A 153 -11.66 0.59 15.89
CA SER A 153 -12.71 -0.23 15.27
C SER A 153 -12.71 -0.19 13.74
N ASP A 154 -12.06 0.80 13.11
CA ASP A 154 -12.08 0.93 11.65
C ASP A 154 -11.26 -0.20 11.03
N THR A 155 -11.86 -0.95 10.13
CA THR A 155 -11.26 -2.15 9.52
C THR A 155 -10.99 -1.98 8.03
N VAL A 156 -11.82 -1.21 7.32
CA VAL A 156 -11.66 -0.90 5.90
C VAL A 156 -11.58 0.61 5.72
N ILE A 157 -10.40 1.08 5.37
CA ILE A 157 -10.05 2.50 5.33
C ILE A 157 -9.65 2.86 3.89
N SER A 158 -10.10 3.99 3.39
CA SER A 158 -9.62 4.55 2.13
C SER A 158 -8.55 5.62 2.38
N ASN A 159 -7.48 5.59 1.59
CA ASN A 159 -6.47 6.65 1.57
C ASN A 159 -6.83 7.79 0.59
N ALA A 160 -8.11 7.93 0.25
CA ALA A 160 -8.62 8.93 -0.68
C ALA A 160 -8.01 8.82 -2.11
N SER A 161 -8.16 9.85 -2.95
CA SER A 161 -7.57 9.89 -4.29
C SER A 161 -6.20 10.57 -4.29
N CYS A 162 -5.43 10.35 -5.36
CA CYS A 162 -4.19 11.08 -5.60
C CYS A 162 -4.43 12.60 -5.64
N THR A 163 -5.51 13.04 -6.30
CA THR A 163 -5.91 14.44 -6.36
C THR A 163 -6.23 15.00 -4.97
N THR A 164 -6.96 14.24 -4.14
CA THR A 164 -7.28 14.66 -2.78
C THR A 164 -6.03 14.73 -1.90
N ASN A 165 -5.10 13.79 -2.03
CA ASN A 165 -3.84 13.81 -1.29
C ASN A 165 -2.92 14.97 -1.70
N CYS A 166 -3.04 15.47 -2.93
CA CYS A 166 -2.36 16.68 -3.37
C CYS A 166 -3.04 17.94 -2.80
N LEU A 167 -4.36 18.06 -3.01
CA LEU A 167 -5.08 19.31 -2.74
C LEU A 167 -5.38 19.54 -1.25
N ALA A 168 -5.78 18.51 -0.52
CA ALA A 168 -6.28 18.69 0.85
C ALA A 168 -5.22 19.25 1.83
N PRO A 169 -3.96 18.80 1.83
CA PRO A 169 -2.92 19.41 2.67
C PRO A 169 -2.66 20.88 2.31
N LEU A 170 -2.62 21.20 1.01
CA LEU A 170 -2.41 22.56 0.54
C LEU A 170 -3.58 23.47 0.95
N ALA A 171 -4.80 23.04 0.66
CA ALA A 171 -6.00 23.80 1.02
C ALA A 171 -6.12 23.98 2.53
N LYS A 172 -5.79 22.95 3.31
CA LYS A 172 -5.79 23.05 4.78
C LYS A 172 -4.87 24.15 5.27
N VAL A 173 -3.62 24.17 4.82
CA VAL A 173 -2.64 25.18 5.26
C VAL A 173 -3.08 26.60 4.86
N LEU A 174 -3.56 26.77 3.63
CA LEU A 174 -4.06 28.06 3.16
C LEU A 174 -5.29 28.51 3.96
N ASN A 175 -6.24 27.62 4.15
CA ASN A 175 -7.44 27.95 4.92
C ASN A 175 -7.13 28.31 6.37
N ASP A 176 -6.25 27.55 7.02
CA ASP A 176 -5.89 27.77 8.43
C ASP A 176 -5.10 29.08 8.64
N LYS A 177 -4.39 29.57 7.63
CA LYS A 177 -3.52 30.74 7.73
C LYS A 177 -4.17 32.03 7.24
N VAL A 178 -4.91 31.96 6.14
CA VAL A 178 -5.44 33.16 5.46
C VAL A 178 -6.94 33.09 5.15
N GLY A 179 -7.56 31.92 5.32
CA GLY A 179 -8.94 31.67 4.95
C GLY A 179 -9.13 31.50 3.44
N ILE A 180 -10.04 30.61 3.05
CA ILE A 180 -10.44 30.40 1.65
C ILE A 180 -11.90 30.75 1.52
N VAL A 181 -12.22 31.71 0.63
CA VAL A 181 -13.60 32.12 0.34
C VAL A 181 -14.16 31.28 -0.81
N SER A 182 -13.36 31.06 -1.86
CA SER A 182 -13.75 30.26 -3.02
C SER A 182 -12.51 29.75 -3.75
N GLY A 183 -12.69 28.74 -4.58
CA GLY A 183 -11.61 28.16 -5.37
C GLY A 183 -12.13 27.38 -6.57
N LEU A 184 -11.29 27.18 -7.55
CA LEU A 184 -11.51 26.30 -8.70
C LEU A 184 -10.38 25.30 -8.80
N MET A 185 -10.73 24.03 -8.98
CA MET A 185 -9.77 22.95 -9.21
C MET A 185 -9.97 22.38 -10.61
N THR A 186 -8.85 22.18 -11.32
CA THR A 186 -8.80 21.43 -12.57
C THR A 186 -7.87 20.24 -12.39
N THR A 187 -8.31 19.06 -12.84
CA THR A 187 -7.58 17.79 -12.69
C THR A 187 -7.77 16.91 -13.92
#